data_2aadf5192069133715b61af830e9bbe8
#
_entry.id   2aadf5192069133715b61af830e9bbe8
#
_cell.length_a   1.000
_cell.length_b   1.000
_cell.length_c   1.000
_cell.angle_alpha   90.00
_cell.angle_beta   90.00
_cell.angle_gamma   90.00
#
_symmetry.space_group_name_H-M   'P 1'
#
loop_
_entity.id
_entity.type
_entity.pdbx_description
1 polymer ?
#
loop_
_entity_poly.entity_id
_entity_poly.type
_entity_poly.pdbx_seq_one_letter_code
_entity_poly.pdbx_strand_id
1 'polypeptide(L)'
;MSIGILFESSETDEKGIKMTAEEMGIDLVYIPFRKVAVRFDGNGYKLRTKGKDYTSTLKDIQVVLNRAQSKNRRLFAANVLEAFGKHVINPQCVEYACFSKLRSLLHFWQAGIRIPDTVYVPVDSNEKTLDGRKIHNENDIADLLQQELDNNIVVKPDAGTHGKSVKLAKEREELLMILREVQPSIINPVGVLAQSLIEKWFYDLRIIVTKEDGKKPYCYPTALARAGFKDFRTNTFLGNMVIGVNLPQHIRDISAKCGAAMGGDSKAYLLAFDAMIEVGNNKIVDDEYLKGLFDKLEPSFGDVKNVKRDKTKRTNFPAWNKKLEKAFENYKSQDAYLTIKKVIEENMEMNKRNIMFHETNACPEFWEQTRLAAGINLAEALLKGAQSIIDSD
;
A
#
# COMPACT_ATOMS: atom_id res chain seq x y z
N MET A 1 -21.71 -14.71 14.97
CA MET A 1 -20.62 -14.03 15.68
C MET A 1 -20.32 -12.72 14.98
N SER A 2 -20.04 -11.63 15.71
CA SER A 2 -19.85 -10.31 15.11
C SER A 2 -18.36 -10.01 14.91
N ILE A 3 -18.00 -9.40 13.78
CA ILE A 3 -16.66 -8.89 13.48
C ILE A 3 -16.67 -7.38 13.69
N GLY A 4 -15.68 -6.85 14.39
CA GLY A 4 -15.49 -5.40 14.54
C GLY A 4 -14.80 -4.79 13.33
N ILE A 5 -15.16 -3.56 12.99
CA ILE A 5 -14.39 -2.76 12.01
C ILE A 5 -14.12 -1.37 12.58
N LEU A 6 -12.84 -1.02 12.70
CA LEU A 6 -12.43 0.34 13.00
C LEU A 6 -12.40 1.18 11.73
N PHE A 7 -13.04 2.33 11.77
CA PHE A 7 -13.03 3.26 10.65
C PHE A 7 -12.87 4.71 11.11
N GLU A 8 -12.40 5.57 10.24
CA GLU A 8 -12.26 7.00 10.51
C GLU A 8 -13.29 7.85 9.77
N SER A 9 -13.51 7.53 8.52
CA SER A 9 -14.52 8.11 7.65
C SER A 9 -15.17 6.98 6.83
N SER A 10 -16.39 7.15 6.41
CA SER A 10 -17.08 6.15 5.57
C SER A 10 -16.58 6.28 4.14
N GLU A 11 -15.44 5.68 3.88
CA GLU A 11 -14.81 5.61 2.55
C GLU A 11 -15.44 4.50 1.69
N THR A 12 -15.03 4.41 0.43
CA THR A 12 -15.56 3.40 -0.50
C THR A 12 -15.20 1.98 -0.10
N ASP A 13 -14.02 1.77 0.47
CA ASP A 13 -13.55 0.46 0.92
C ASP A 13 -14.40 -0.07 2.08
N GLU A 14 -14.68 0.76 3.10
CA GLU A 14 -15.50 0.37 4.26
C GLU A 14 -16.95 0.07 3.85
N LYS A 15 -17.50 0.82 2.89
CA LYS A 15 -18.82 0.51 2.31
C LYS A 15 -18.80 -0.79 1.53
N GLY A 16 -17.74 -1.05 0.80
CA GLY A 16 -17.52 -2.31 0.09
C GLY A 16 -17.41 -3.50 1.03
N ILE A 17 -16.67 -3.36 2.14
CA ILE A 17 -16.60 -4.39 3.19
C ILE A 17 -18.00 -4.65 3.78
N LYS A 18 -18.78 -3.59 4.03
CA LYS A 18 -20.16 -3.74 4.53
C LYS A 18 -21.03 -4.53 3.55
N MET A 19 -20.99 -4.17 2.27
CA MET A 19 -21.79 -4.83 1.24
C MET A 19 -21.40 -6.32 1.12
N THR A 20 -20.10 -6.61 1.09
CA THR A 20 -19.62 -8.00 1.05
C THR A 20 -19.98 -8.79 2.31
N ALA A 21 -19.93 -8.17 3.49
CA ALA A 21 -20.35 -8.82 4.74
C ALA A 21 -21.84 -9.15 4.76
N GLU A 22 -22.70 -8.24 4.25
CA GLU A 22 -24.13 -8.49 4.08
C GLU A 22 -24.39 -9.68 3.14
N GLU A 23 -23.64 -9.76 2.02
CA GLU A 23 -23.70 -10.89 1.05
C GLU A 23 -23.24 -12.21 1.68
N MET A 24 -22.25 -12.17 2.57
CA MET A 24 -21.73 -13.34 3.28
C MET A 24 -22.53 -13.70 4.56
N GLY A 25 -23.52 -12.91 4.95
CA GLY A 25 -24.29 -13.10 6.18
C GLY A 25 -23.48 -12.83 7.46
N ILE A 26 -22.46 -12.00 7.39
CA ILE A 26 -21.57 -11.63 8.51
C ILE A 26 -22.05 -10.34 9.14
N ASP A 27 -22.23 -10.35 10.47
CA ASP A 27 -22.58 -9.17 11.25
C ASP A 27 -21.33 -8.32 11.52
N LEU A 28 -21.34 -7.06 11.05
CA LEU A 28 -20.27 -6.09 11.24
C LEU A 28 -20.64 -5.01 12.26
N VAL A 29 -19.79 -4.85 13.26
CA VAL A 29 -19.91 -3.77 14.26
C VAL A 29 -18.95 -2.64 13.94
N TYR A 30 -19.49 -1.46 13.62
CA TYR A 30 -18.72 -0.28 13.27
C TYR A 30 -18.27 0.50 14.51
N ILE A 31 -16.97 0.70 14.68
CA ILE A 31 -16.35 1.46 15.76
C ILE A 31 -15.69 2.71 15.18
N PRO A 32 -16.22 3.93 15.42
CA PRO A 32 -15.70 5.18 14.87
C PRO A 32 -14.46 5.64 15.64
N PHE A 33 -13.30 5.14 15.30
CA PHE A 33 -12.07 5.26 16.08
C PHE A 33 -11.65 6.72 16.38
N ARG A 34 -11.86 7.66 15.48
CA ARG A 34 -11.56 9.09 15.71
C ARG A 34 -12.42 9.75 16.80
N LYS A 35 -13.53 9.14 17.17
CA LYS A 35 -14.50 9.68 18.15
C LYS A 35 -14.43 8.97 19.50
N VAL A 36 -13.59 7.96 19.60
CA VAL A 36 -13.50 7.09 20.78
C VAL A 36 -12.52 7.64 21.79
N ALA A 37 -12.92 7.63 23.05
CA ALA A 37 -12.01 7.72 24.19
C ALA A 37 -11.78 6.31 24.75
N VAL A 38 -10.53 5.98 24.99
CA VAL A 38 -10.09 4.72 25.59
C VAL A 38 -9.67 5.00 27.03
N ARG A 39 -10.24 4.30 27.98
CA ARG A 39 -9.82 4.27 29.38
C ARG A 39 -9.41 2.85 29.75
N PHE A 40 -8.33 2.71 30.46
CA PHE A 40 -7.87 1.45 31.06
C PHE A 40 -7.33 1.73 32.47
N ASP A 41 -7.64 0.84 33.40
CA ASP A 41 -7.22 0.90 34.79
C ASP A 41 -7.21 -0.53 35.39
N GLY A 42 -6.94 -0.65 36.69
CA GLY A 42 -6.91 -1.95 37.39
C GLY A 42 -8.22 -2.75 37.33
N ASN A 43 -9.34 -2.15 36.91
CA ASN A 43 -10.64 -2.80 36.76
C ASN A 43 -10.95 -3.21 35.32
N GLY A 44 -10.02 -2.99 34.37
CA GLY A 44 -10.15 -3.31 32.97
C GLY A 44 -10.19 -2.09 32.06
N TYR A 45 -10.90 -2.19 30.93
CA TYR A 45 -10.96 -1.12 29.93
C TYR A 45 -12.38 -0.63 29.65
N LYS A 46 -12.48 0.61 29.14
CA LYS A 46 -13.72 1.21 28.60
C LYS A 46 -13.45 1.89 27.28
N LEU A 47 -14.38 1.71 26.34
CA LEU A 47 -14.32 2.30 25.00
C LEU A 47 -15.59 3.10 24.74
N ARG A 48 -15.53 4.44 24.71
CA ARG A 48 -16.68 5.31 24.67
C ARG A 48 -16.57 6.42 23.65
N THR A 49 -17.70 6.78 23.06
CA THR A 49 -17.90 8.08 22.39
C THR A 49 -18.78 8.97 23.26
N LYS A 50 -19.02 10.24 22.85
CA LYS A 50 -19.93 11.15 23.55
C LYS A 50 -21.34 10.59 23.77
N GLY A 51 -21.84 9.76 22.83
CA GLY A 51 -23.22 9.27 22.86
C GLY A 51 -23.38 7.75 22.97
N LYS A 52 -22.27 6.97 22.97
CA LYS A 52 -22.34 5.50 22.97
C LYS A 52 -21.17 4.87 23.70
N ASP A 53 -21.47 3.86 24.52
CA ASP A 53 -20.49 2.97 25.15
C ASP A 53 -20.34 1.72 24.27
N TYR A 54 -19.11 1.45 23.82
CA TYR A 54 -18.76 0.28 23.01
C TYR A 54 -18.09 -0.82 23.84
N THR A 55 -17.98 -0.66 25.17
CA THR A 55 -17.23 -1.58 26.04
C THR A 55 -17.84 -2.99 26.03
N SER A 56 -19.17 -3.10 26.20
CA SER A 56 -19.86 -4.38 26.10
C SER A 56 -19.77 -4.99 24.72
N THR A 57 -20.07 -4.19 23.71
CA THR A 57 -19.99 -4.60 22.30
C THR A 57 -18.59 -5.15 21.95
N LEU A 58 -17.53 -4.48 22.40
CA LEU A 58 -16.15 -4.94 22.14
C LEU A 58 -15.83 -6.24 22.88
N LYS A 59 -16.44 -6.51 24.05
CA LYS A 59 -16.25 -7.79 24.76
C LYS A 59 -16.73 -8.98 23.93
N ASP A 60 -17.82 -8.81 23.19
CA ASP A 60 -18.45 -9.87 22.37
C ASP A 60 -17.77 -10.06 21.01
N ILE A 61 -16.86 -9.16 20.61
CA ILE A 61 -16.09 -9.21 19.38
C ILE A 61 -14.75 -9.89 19.65
N GLN A 62 -14.39 -10.90 18.87
CA GLN A 62 -13.07 -11.55 18.93
C GLN A 62 -12.07 -10.89 17.97
N VAL A 63 -12.50 -10.56 16.75
CA VAL A 63 -11.64 -10.04 15.67
C VAL A 63 -12.07 -8.65 15.23
N VAL A 64 -11.12 -7.75 15.06
CA VAL A 64 -11.35 -6.38 14.59
C VAL A 64 -10.55 -6.11 13.31
N LEU A 65 -11.24 -5.71 12.24
CA LEU A 65 -10.63 -5.19 11.01
C LEU A 65 -10.17 -3.76 11.24
N ASN A 66 -8.87 -3.52 11.13
CA ASN A 66 -8.27 -2.20 11.39
C ASN A 66 -8.17 -1.38 10.09
N ARG A 67 -9.20 -0.56 9.83
CA ARG A 67 -9.30 0.30 8.66
C ARG A 67 -9.10 1.79 8.97
N ALA A 68 -8.38 2.11 10.05
CA ALA A 68 -7.99 3.49 10.33
C ALA A 68 -7.04 4.01 9.24
N GLN A 69 -7.34 5.18 8.67
CA GLN A 69 -6.61 5.70 7.50
C GLN A 69 -5.19 6.19 7.85
N SER A 70 -5.03 6.82 9.02
CA SER A 70 -3.73 7.27 9.46
C SER A 70 -2.85 6.10 9.94
N LYS A 71 -1.64 5.97 9.42
CA LYS A 71 -0.65 4.96 9.86
C LYS A 71 -0.46 4.97 11.38
N ASN A 72 -0.30 6.15 11.99
CA ASN A 72 -0.15 6.30 13.44
C ASN A 72 -1.37 5.76 14.20
N ARG A 73 -2.57 6.17 13.80
CA ARG A 73 -3.80 5.70 14.48
C ARG A 73 -4.03 4.22 14.28
N ARG A 74 -3.68 3.67 13.11
CA ARG A 74 -3.79 2.24 12.84
C ARG A 74 -2.87 1.44 13.76
N LEU A 75 -1.61 1.85 13.89
CA LEU A 75 -0.65 1.22 14.80
C LEU A 75 -1.12 1.30 16.26
N PHE A 76 -1.59 2.47 16.71
CA PHE A 76 -2.14 2.63 18.07
C PHE A 76 -3.41 1.79 18.29
N ALA A 77 -4.29 1.74 17.31
CA ALA A 77 -5.51 0.96 17.40
C ALA A 77 -5.20 -0.54 17.54
N ALA A 78 -4.28 -1.07 16.74
CA ALA A 78 -3.85 -2.46 16.85
C ALA A 78 -3.28 -2.73 18.25
N ASN A 79 -2.37 -1.89 18.72
CA ASN A 79 -1.74 -2.03 20.05
C ASN A 79 -2.77 -2.07 21.19
N VAL A 80 -3.71 -1.12 21.19
CA VAL A 80 -4.75 -1.02 22.23
C VAL A 80 -5.69 -2.23 22.18
N LEU A 81 -6.12 -2.65 21.00
CA LEU A 81 -7.06 -3.76 20.87
C LEU A 81 -6.44 -5.10 21.23
N GLU A 82 -5.18 -5.33 20.83
CA GLU A 82 -4.44 -6.54 21.22
C GLU A 82 -4.21 -6.59 22.75
N ALA A 83 -3.89 -5.44 23.37
CA ALA A 83 -3.80 -5.34 24.82
C ALA A 83 -5.15 -5.64 25.52
N PHE A 84 -6.27 -5.46 24.83
CA PHE A 84 -7.64 -5.84 25.29
C PHE A 84 -8.00 -7.28 24.94
N GLY A 85 -7.05 -8.08 24.47
CA GLY A 85 -7.25 -9.48 24.12
C GLY A 85 -8.03 -9.70 22.82
N LYS A 86 -7.99 -8.73 21.89
CA LYS A 86 -8.65 -8.86 20.59
C LYS A 86 -7.64 -9.22 19.51
N HIS A 87 -8.05 -10.08 18.57
CA HIS A 87 -7.32 -10.25 17.34
C HIS A 87 -7.56 -9.07 16.39
N VAL A 88 -6.52 -8.62 15.71
CA VAL A 88 -6.60 -7.47 14.81
C VAL A 88 -6.07 -7.84 13.43
N ILE A 89 -6.74 -7.46 12.39
CA ILE A 89 -6.27 -7.55 11.02
C ILE A 89 -6.12 -6.11 10.45
N ASN A 90 -4.89 -5.62 10.26
CA ASN A 90 -3.58 -6.25 10.52
C ASN A 90 -3.17 -6.06 11.98
N PRO A 91 -2.43 -7.02 12.56
CA PRO A 91 -1.95 -6.93 13.93
C PRO A 91 -0.84 -5.89 14.10
N GLN A 92 -0.54 -5.51 15.34
CA GLN A 92 0.41 -4.45 15.69
C GLN A 92 1.82 -4.69 15.09
N CYS A 93 2.32 -5.92 15.12
CA CYS A 93 3.62 -6.25 14.56
C CYS A 93 3.67 -6.00 13.03
N VAL A 94 2.62 -6.31 12.29
CA VAL A 94 2.49 -6.06 10.85
C VAL A 94 2.36 -4.56 10.57
N GLU A 95 1.51 -3.85 11.32
CA GLU A 95 1.38 -2.40 11.19
C GLU A 95 2.71 -1.68 11.48
N TYR A 96 3.46 -2.14 12.48
CA TYR A 96 4.76 -1.60 12.82
C TYR A 96 5.80 -1.84 11.72
N ALA A 97 5.85 -3.04 11.16
CA ALA A 97 6.74 -3.35 10.04
C ALA A 97 6.42 -2.51 8.78
N CYS A 98 5.12 -2.26 8.51
CA CYS A 98 4.66 -1.46 7.37
C CYS A 98 4.68 0.06 7.63
N PHE A 99 4.92 0.50 8.86
CA PHE A 99 4.91 1.92 9.20
C PHE A 99 5.98 2.70 8.47
N SER A 100 7.16 2.13 8.33
CA SER A 100 8.38 2.72 7.79
C SER A 100 8.84 1.97 6.54
N LYS A 101 9.26 2.72 5.50
CA LYS A 101 9.88 2.12 4.29
C LYS A 101 11.19 1.42 4.63
N LEU A 102 12.01 2.04 5.50
CA LEU A 102 13.27 1.45 5.95
C LEU A 102 13.03 0.09 6.60
N ARG A 103 12.04 -0.02 7.49
CA ARG A 103 11.70 -1.30 8.13
C ARG A 103 11.26 -2.34 7.13
N SER A 104 10.35 -1.99 6.21
CA SER A 104 9.92 -2.90 5.16
C SER A 104 11.10 -3.40 4.32
N LEU A 105 12.02 -2.51 3.93
CA LEU A 105 13.21 -2.85 3.18
C LEU A 105 14.15 -3.78 3.96
N LEU A 106 14.33 -3.53 5.26
CA LEU A 106 15.14 -4.41 6.13
C LEU A 106 14.54 -5.82 6.22
N HIS A 107 13.21 -5.95 6.38
CA HIS A 107 12.54 -7.26 6.35
C HIS A 107 12.74 -7.99 5.03
N PHE A 108 12.65 -7.28 3.90
CA PHE A 108 12.88 -7.87 2.58
C PHE A 108 14.33 -8.31 2.41
N TRP A 109 15.28 -7.44 2.76
CA TRP A 109 16.71 -7.73 2.68
C TRP A 109 17.10 -8.95 3.53
N GLN A 110 16.66 -9.01 4.80
CA GLN A 110 16.90 -10.15 5.70
C GLN A 110 16.31 -11.45 5.16
N ALA A 111 15.19 -11.37 4.44
CA ALA A 111 14.59 -12.52 3.77
C ALA A 111 15.26 -12.87 2.43
N GLY A 112 16.32 -12.17 1.99
CA GLY A 112 16.97 -12.38 0.70
C GLY A 112 16.08 -12.04 -0.50
N ILE A 113 15.22 -11.04 -0.35
CA ILE A 113 14.36 -10.50 -1.41
C ILE A 113 15.05 -9.29 -2.02
N ARG A 114 15.08 -9.19 -3.35
CA ARG A 114 15.71 -8.04 -4.03
C ARG A 114 14.97 -6.75 -3.71
N ILE A 115 15.75 -5.74 -3.35
CA ILE A 115 15.32 -4.36 -3.11
C ILE A 115 16.21 -3.42 -3.94
N PRO A 116 15.78 -2.18 -4.22
CA PRO A 116 16.70 -1.17 -4.76
C PRO A 116 17.89 -0.95 -3.82
N ASP A 117 19.06 -0.67 -4.37
CA ASP A 117 20.20 -0.28 -3.53
C ASP A 117 19.78 0.89 -2.65
N THR A 118 20.00 0.75 -1.36
CA THR A 118 19.40 1.63 -0.36
C THR A 118 20.46 2.11 0.61
N VAL A 119 20.55 3.42 0.78
CA VAL A 119 21.37 4.07 1.79
C VAL A 119 20.48 4.81 2.76
N TYR A 120 20.77 4.65 4.03
CA TYR A 120 20.14 5.35 5.13
C TYR A 120 21.17 6.15 5.92
N VAL A 121 20.97 7.46 6.00
CA VAL A 121 21.76 8.35 6.83
C VAL A 121 20.91 8.75 8.03
N PRO A 122 21.30 8.42 9.29
CA PRO A 122 20.45 8.57 10.48
C PRO A 122 20.16 10.02 10.90
N VAL A 123 20.79 10.99 10.23
CA VAL A 123 20.58 12.43 10.46
C VAL A 123 20.33 13.14 9.14
N ASP A 124 19.56 14.21 9.15
CA ASP A 124 19.41 15.11 7.98
C ASP A 124 20.31 16.36 8.10
N SER A 125 20.37 17.16 7.03
CA SER A 125 21.22 18.36 6.97
C SER A 125 20.76 19.51 7.87
N ASN A 126 19.62 19.39 8.53
CA ASN A 126 19.06 20.41 9.45
C ASN A 126 19.24 20.03 10.91
N GLU A 127 19.66 18.80 11.21
CA GLU A 127 19.84 18.32 12.58
C GLU A 127 21.10 18.92 13.22
N LYS A 128 20.97 19.32 14.48
CA LYS A 128 22.01 20.02 15.22
C LYS A 128 22.30 19.32 16.55
N THR A 129 23.54 19.44 17.00
CA THR A 129 23.95 19.11 18.36
C THR A 129 23.30 20.06 19.36
N LEU A 130 23.38 19.74 20.66
CA LEU A 130 22.81 20.58 21.73
C LEU A 130 23.41 22.00 21.79
N ASP A 131 24.66 22.18 21.35
CA ASP A 131 25.34 23.48 21.24
C ASP A 131 25.07 24.20 19.90
N GLY A 132 24.17 23.68 19.07
CA GLY A 132 23.66 24.31 17.86
C GLY A 132 24.50 24.09 16.59
N ARG A 133 25.58 23.27 16.64
CA ARG A 133 26.36 22.91 15.47
C ARG A 133 25.64 21.87 14.64
N LYS A 134 25.68 21.97 13.31
CA LYS A 134 25.17 20.92 12.41
C LYS A 134 25.96 19.64 12.59
N ILE A 135 25.29 18.48 12.64
CA ILE A 135 25.92 17.15 12.71
C ILE A 135 26.50 16.80 11.33
N HIS A 136 25.66 16.92 10.29
CA HIS A 136 26.08 16.86 8.89
C HIS A 136 25.49 18.04 8.13
N ASN A 137 26.22 18.55 7.17
CA ASN A 137 25.65 19.48 6.18
C ASN A 137 25.18 18.71 4.93
N GLU A 138 24.52 19.40 4.03
CA GLU A 138 24.01 18.79 2.80
C GLU A 138 25.12 18.23 1.89
N ASN A 139 26.34 18.79 1.93
CA ASN A 139 27.46 18.26 1.15
C ASN A 139 27.97 16.94 1.70
N ASP A 140 28.12 16.85 3.04
CA ASP A 140 28.54 15.61 3.69
C ASP A 140 27.61 14.45 3.36
N ILE A 141 26.28 14.70 3.43
CA ILE A 141 25.26 13.69 3.10
C ILE A 141 25.30 13.36 1.60
N ALA A 142 25.43 14.38 0.72
CA ALA A 142 25.51 14.16 -0.72
C ALA A 142 26.73 13.30 -1.10
N ASP A 143 27.87 13.55 -0.47
CA ASP A 143 29.11 12.77 -0.72
C ASP A 143 28.91 11.30 -0.33
N LEU A 144 28.31 11.04 0.86
CA LEU A 144 27.97 9.68 1.29
C LEU A 144 27.01 8.98 0.32
N LEU A 145 25.95 9.67 -0.09
CA LEU A 145 24.96 9.09 -1.03
C LEU A 145 25.56 8.82 -2.40
N GLN A 146 26.37 9.74 -2.94
CA GLN A 146 26.98 9.55 -4.26
C GLN A 146 28.08 8.47 -4.26
N GLN A 147 28.79 8.29 -3.14
CA GLN A 147 29.75 7.21 -2.98
C GLN A 147 29.09 5.82 -3.06
N GLU A 148 27.88 5.69 -2.54
CA GLU A 148 27.19 4.39 -2.37
C GLU A 148 26.15 4.10 -3.47
N LEU A 149 25.57 5.13 -4.10
CA LEU A 149 24.45 5.00 -5.05
C LEU A 149 24.74 5.55 -6.45
N ASP A 150 25.94 6.03 -6.71
CA ASP A 150 26.32 6.70 -7.95
C ASP A 150 25.40 7.91 -8.27
N ASN A 151 24.94 8.01 -9.54
CA ASN A 151 24.01 9.03 -10.01
C ASN A 151 22.56 8.52 -10.01
N ASN A 152 21.60 9.41 -10.25
CA ASN A 152 20.17 9.10 -10.25
C ASN A 152 19.64 8.60 -8.89
N ILE A 153 19.78 9.44 -7.88
CA ILE A 153 19.42 9.14 -6.49
C ILE A 153 17.97 9.54 -6.22
N VAL A 154 17.17 8.61 -5.71
CA VAL A 154 15.79 8.84 -5.29
C VAL A 154 15.73 9.01 -3.77
N VAL A 155 15.50 10.23 -3.30
CA VAL A 155 15.31 10.54 -1.87
C VAL A 155 13.83 10.41 -1.52
N LYS A 156 13.52 9.71 -0.43
CA LYS A 156 12.16 9.37 0.00
C LYS A 156 11.92 9.70 1.48
N PRO A 157 10.74 10.21 1.86
CA PRO A 157 10.35 10.23 3.26
C PRO A 157 10.05 8.81 3.74
N ASP A 158 10.48 8.47 4.95
CA ASP A 158 10.36 7.10 5.48
C ASP A 158 8.90 6.62 5.62
N ALA A 159 8.04 7.43 6.22
CA ALA A 159 6.63 7.07 6.47
C ALA A 159 5.61 7.77 5.55
N GLY A 160 6.06 8.45 4.50
CA GLY A 160 5.20 9.16 3.55
C GLY A 160 4.32 8.25 2.70
N THR A 161 3.21 8.80 2.19
CA THR A 161 2.25 8.11 1.32
C THR A 161 2.01 8.87 0.02
N HIS A 162 1.41 8.22 -1.00
CA HIS A 162 1.02 8.81 -2.29
C HIS A 162 2.20 9.35 -3.13
N GLY A 163 3.44 8.94 -2.86
CA GLY A 163 4.62 9.45 -3.55
C GLY A 163 4.94 10.93 -3.25
N LYS A 164 4.27 11.54 -2.26
CA LYS A 164 4.56 12.91 -1.84
C LYS A 164 5.98 12.98 -1.29
N SER A 165 6.70 14.03 -1.70
CA SER A 165 8.09 14.26 -1.29
C SER A 165 9.08 13.14 -1.69
N VAL A 166 8.72 12.27 -2.65
CA VAL A 166 9.69 11.40 -3.34
C VAL A 166 10.29 12.21 -4.47
N LYS A 167 11.60 12.44 -4.42
CA LYS A 167 12.33 13.30 -5.35
C LYS A 167 13.47 12.53 -5.99
N LEU A 168 13.71 12.78 -7.27
CA LEU A 168 14.84 12.25 -8.03
C LEU A 168 15.88 13.35 -8.22
N ALA A 169 17.12 13.07 -7.87
CA ALA A 169 18.28 13.86 -8.24
C ALA A 169 19.06 13.13 -9.34
N LYS A 170 19.31 13.80 -10.46
CA LYS A 170 20.16 13.31 -11.55
C LYS A 170 21.57 13.86 -11.46
N GLU A 171 21.69 15.04 -10.84
CA GLU A 171 22.94 15.76 -10.67
C GLU A 171 23.12 16.17 -9.21
N ARG A 172 24.38 16.50 -8.84
CA ARG A 172 24.75 16.88 -7.47
C ARG A 172 23.97 18.10 -6.96
N GLU A 173 23.78 19.10 -7.79
CA GLU A 173 23.07 20.33 -7.45
C GLU A 173 21.62 20.07 -7.06
N GLU A 174 20.94 19.20 -7.82
CA GLU A 174 19.58 18.78 -7.50
C GLU A 174 19.55 18.01 -6.16
N LEU A 175 20.52 17.12 -5.92
CA LEU A 175 20.62 16.39 -4.66
C LEU A 175 20.80 17.34 -3.48
N LEU A 176 21.68 18.34 -3.58
CA LEU A 176 21.89 19.34 -2.54
C LEU A 176 20.60 20.14 -2.25
N MET A 177 19.85 20.54 -3.28
CA MET A 177 18.56 21.22 -3.11
C MET A 177 17.56 20.33 -2.36
N ILE A 178 17.47 19.03 -2.75
CA ILE A 178 16.57 18.08 -2.09
C ILE A 178 16.95 17.90 -0.62
N LEU A 179 18.23 17.72 -0.32
CA LEU A 179 18.72 17.51 1.05
C LEU A 179 18.47 18.70 1.97
N ARG A 180 18.52 19.95 1.45
CA ARG A 180 18.15 21.16 2.21
C ARG A 180 16.68 21.19 2.62
N GLU A 181 15.81 20.54 1.86
CA GLU A 181 14.38 20.48 2.14
C GLU A 181 13.99 19.31 3.06
N VAL A 182 14.85 18.32 3.21
CA VAL A 182 14.59 17.19 4.14
C VAL A 182 14.64 17.70 5.57
N GLN A 183 13.57 17.46 6.31
CA GLN A 183 13.48 17.85 7.73
C GLN A 183 12.81 16.73 8.53
N PRO A 184 13.18 16.56 9.80
CA PRO A 184 12.47 15.66 10.70
C PRO A 184 10.98 16.03 10.76
N SER A 185 10.13 15.05 10.59
CA SER A 185 8.67 15.23 10.61
C SER A 185 7.99 13.92 10.96
N ILE A 186 6.67 13.95 11.12
CA ILE A 186 5.87 12.72 11.33
C ILE A 186 6.05 11.71 10.18
N ILE A 187 6.32 12.16 8.97
CA ILE A 187 6.53 11.28 7.81
C ILE A 187 8.00 10.99 7.51
N ASN A 188 8.91 11.66 8.18
CA ASN A 188 10.36 11.46 8.03
C ASN A 188 11.06 11.55 9.39
N PRO A 189 10.79 10.63 10.32
CA PRO A 189 11.30 10.72 11.69
C PRO A 189 12.77 10.27 11.84
N VAL A 190 13.39 9.74 10.78
CA VAL A 190 14.64 8.97 10.86
C VAL A 190 15.72 9.42 9.87
N GLY A 191 15.86 10.69 9.59
CA GLY A 191 16.92 11.20 8.71
C GLY A 191 16.67 10.99 7.22
N VAL A 192 17.70 10.66 6.44
CA VAL A 192 17.63 10.57 4.97
C VAL A 192 17.61 9.12 4.51
N LEU A 193 16.56 8.74 3.78
CA LEU A 193 16.44 7.47 3.08
C LEU A 193 16.57 7.73 1.58
N ALA A 194 17.57 7.13 0.95
CA ALA A 194 17.84 7.27 -0.47
C ALA A 194 18.00 5.90 -1.15
N GLN A 195 17.68 5.84 -2.43
CA GLN A 195 17.75 4.62 -3.23
C GLN A 195 18.26 4.93 -4.64
N SER A 196 18.91 3.94 -5.27
CA SER A 196 19.17 3.98 -6.71
C SER A 196 17.86 4.05 -7.50
N LEU A 197 17.85 4.79 -8.59
CA LEU A 197 16.72 4.79 -9.52
C LEU A 197 16.68 3.43 -10.24
N ILE A 198 15.55 2.73 -10.14
CA ILE A 198 15.32 1.50 -10.88
C ILE A 198 14.94 1.85 -12.33
N GLU A 199 15.67 1.31 -13.28
CA GLU A 199 15.36 1.42 -14.71
C GLU A 199 14.16 0.53 -15.07
N LYS A 200 13.02 0.85 -14.48
CA LYS A 200 11.73 0.25 -14.85
C LYS A 200 11.23 0.85 -16.15
N TRP A 201 10.32 0.14 -16.79
CA TRP A 201 9.64 0.68 -17.97
C TRP A 201 8.48 1.63 -17.54
N PHE A 202 7.37 1.59 -18.23
CA PHE A 202 6.22 2.50 -18.02
C PHE A 202 5.28 2.08 -16.89
N TYR A 203 5.56 1.02 -16.14
CA TYR A 203 4.67 0.48 -15.09
C TYR A 203 5.40 0.09 -13.82
N ASP A 204 4.64 -0.01 -12.74
CA ASP A 204 4.97 -0.72 -11.52
C ASP A 204 3.81 -1.62 -11.10
N LEU A 205 4.03 -2.51 -10.15
CA LEU A 205 3.07 -3.51 -9.71
C LEU A 205 2.62 -3.25 -8.29
N ARG A 206 1.31 -3.34 -8.04
CA ARG A 206 0.75 -3.51 -6.71
C ARG A 206 0.24 -4.94 -6.58
N ILE A 207 0.93 -5.73 -5.77
CA ILE A 207 0.73 -7.16 -5.59
C ILE A 207 0.09 -7.40 -4.24
N ILE A 208 -0.97 -8.20 -4.18
CA ILE A 208 -1.70 -8.49 -2.96
C ILE A 208 -1.30 -9.85 -2.40
N VAL A 209 -1.03 -9.86 -1.11
CA VAL A 209 -0.78 -11.09 -0.34
C VAL A 209 -1.65 -11.09 0.90
N THR A 210 -2.30 -12.21 1.16
CA THR A 210 -3.11 -12.44 2.35
C THR A 210 -2.65 -13.67 3.10
N LYS A 211 -2.97 -13.74 4.37
CA LYS A 211 -2.85 -14.96 5.18
C LYS A 211 -4.14 -15.14 5.99
N GLU A 212 -4.64 -16.33 6.01
CA GLU A 212 -5.68 -16.81 6.93
C GLU A 212 -5.02 -17.64 8.03
N ASP A 213 -5.66 -17.78 9.17
CA ASP A 213 -5.13 -18.58 10.27
C ASP A 213 -4.93 -20.06 9.85
N GLY A 214 -3.87 -20.66 10.31
CA GLY A 214 -3.46 -22.02 9.92
C GLY A 214 -2.94 -22.19 8.49
N LYS A 215 -2.99 -21.14 7.62
CA LYS A 215 -2.55 -21.21 6.23
C LYS A 215 -1.22 -20.48 5.99
N LYS A 216 -0.55 -20.85 4.90
CA LYS A 216 0.63 -20.12 4.39
C LYS A 216 0.18 -18.81 3.72
N PRO A 217 1.07 -17.79 3.65
CA PRO A 217 0.80 -16.59 2.86
C PRO A 217 0.41 -16.94 1.42
N TYR A 218 -0.64 -16.31 0.93
CA TYR A 218 -1.19 -16.50 -0.41
C TYR A 218 -1.06 -15.23 -1.24
N CYS A 219 -0.34 -15.29 -2.35
CA CYS A 219 -0.28 -14.24 -3.35
C CYS A 219 -1.36 -14.48 -4.41
N TYR A 220 -2.20 -13.48 -4.68
CA TYR A 220 -3.20 -13.57 -5.73
C TYR A 220 -2.54 -13.76 -7.11
N PRO A 221 -3.18 -14.50 -8.04
CA PRO A 221 -2.62 -14.76 -9.37
C PRO A 221 -2.60 -13.53 -10.27
N THR A 222 -3.32 -12.48 -9.88
CA THR A 222 -3.41 -11.21 -10.59
C THR A 222 -2.85 -10.07 -9.74
N ALA A 223 -2.48 -8.97 -10.38
CA ALA A 223 -2.03 -7.74 -9.73
C ALA A 223 -2.55 -6.50 -10.47
N LEU A 224 -2.41 -5.36 -9.82
CA LEU A 224 -2.68 -4.07 -10.42
C LEU A 224 -1.35 -3.48 -10.95
N ALA A 225 -1.19 -3.39 -12.27
CA ALA A 225 -0.15 -2.56 -12.87
C ALA A 225 -0.63 -1.11 -12.92
N ARG A 226 0.19 -0.20 -12.39
CA ARG A 226 -0.01 1.26 -12.52
C ARG A 226 0.90 1.73 -13.63
N ALA A 227 0.30 2.20 -14.73
CA ALA A 227 1.02 2.37 -16.00
C ALA A 227 0.85 3.77 -16.59
N GLY A 228 1.92 4.31 -17.16
CA GLY A 228 1.96 5.60 -17.85
C GLY A 228 3.35 6.17 -17.99
N PHE A 229 3.46 7.28 -18.74
CA PHE A 229 4.71 7.95 -19.06
C PHE A 229 4.82 9.35 -18.45
N LYS A 230 3.91 9.74 -17.55
CA LYS A 230 3.81 11.13 -17.04
C LYS A 230 4.94 11.51 -16.06
N ASP A 231 5.44 10.55 -15.31
CA ASP A 231 6.44 10.77 -14.25
C ASP A 231 7.23 9.46 -14.05
N PHE A 232 8.43 9.52 -13.47
CA PHE A 232 9.17 8.33 -13.05
C PHE A 232 8.40 7.54 -11.97
N ARG A 233 7.50 8.20 -11.23
CA ARG A 233 6.56 7.59 -10.29
C ARG A 233 5.28 7.18 -11.02
N THR A 234 4.82 5.96 -10.83
CA THR A 234 3.62 5.42 -11.49
C THR A 234 2.38 5.40 -10.61
N ASN A 235 2.37 6.17 -9.52
CA ASN A 235 1.23 6.26 -8.61
C ASN A 235 -0.03 6.75 -9.34
N THR A 236 -1.17 6.11 -9.08
CA THR A 236 -2.47 6.48 -9.67
C THR A 236 -2.93 7.89 -9.30
N PHE A 237 -2.47 8.42 -8.17
CA PHE A 237 -2.70 9.81 -7.77
C PHE A 237 -2.12 10.82 -8.77
N LEU A 238 -1.05 10.45 -9.50
CA LEU A 238 -0.45 11.26 -10.57
C LEU A 238 -1.17 11.11 -11.93
N GLY A 239 -2.30 10.42 -11.97
CA GLY A 239 -3.13 10.27 -13.17
C GLY A 239 -2.72 9.09 -14.06
N ASN A 240 -1.85 8.19 -13.59
CA ASN A 240 -1.52 6.98 -14.32
C ASN A 240 -2.71 6.02 -14.38
N MET A 241 -2.77 5.23 -15.45
CA MET A 241 -3.82 4.25 -15.66
C MET A 241 -3.58 2.97 -14.85
N VAL A 242 -4.62 2.17 -14.69
CA VAL A 242 -4.56 0.91 -13.95
C VAL A 242 -4.93 -0.24 -14.88
N ILE A 243 -4.06 -1.23 -14.97
CA ILE A 243 -4.23 -2.42 -15.79
C ILE A 243 -4.17 -3.65 -14.87
N GLY A 244 -5.19 -4.51 -14.94
CA GLY A 244 -5.16 -5.79 -14.26
C GLY A 244 -4.33 -6.80 -15.05
N VAL A 245 -3.32 -7.40 -14.44
CA VAL A 245 -2.35 -8.29 -15.10
C VAL A 245 -2.24 -9.62 -14.38
N ASN A 246 -1.92 -10.69 -15.10
CA ASN A 246 -1.61 -11.99 -14.53
C ASN A 246 -0.14 -12.03 -14.10
N LEU A 247 0.12 -12.54 -12.89
CA LEU A 247 1.47 -12.66 -12.37
C LEU A 247 2.12 -14.00 -12.73
N PRO A 248 3.36 -14.01 -13.24
CA PRO A 248 4.18 -15.21 -13.33
C PRO A 248 4.32 -15.91 -11.97
N GLN A 249 4.39 -17.26 -11.97
CA GLN A 249 4.49 -18.03 -10.73
C GLN A 249 5.69 -17.62 -9.87
N HIS A 250 6.85 -17.34 -10.47
CA HIS A 250 8.04 -16.87 -9.76
C HIS A 250 7.79 -15.57 -8.97
N ILE A 251 7.07 -14.61 -9.56
CA ILE A 251 6.70 -13.35 -8.87
C ILE A 251 5.74 -13.64 -7.70
N ARG A 252 4.78 -14.55 -7.89
CA ARG A 252 3.86 -14.97 -6.84
C ARG A 252 4.57 -15.59 -5.65
N ASP A 253 5.53 -16.48 -5.91
CA ASP A 253 6.30 -17.16 -4.87
C ASP A 253 7.15 -16.18 -4.05
N ILE A 254 7.83 -15.24 -4.72
CA ILE A 254 8.60 -14.18 -4.04
C ILE A 254 7.66 -13.26 -3.25
N SER A 255 6.51 -12.90 -3.80
CA SER A 255 5.53 -12.05 -3.10
C SER A 255 4.94 -12.74 -1.86
N ALA A 256 4.67 -14.03 -1.92
CA ALA A 256 4.28 -14.81 -0.75
C ALA A 256 5.40 -14.84 0.32
N LYS A 257 6.66 -14.93 -0.11
CA LYS A 257 7.84 -14.79 0.78
C LYS A 257 7.93 -13.40 1.42
N CYS A 258 7.61 -12.31 0.66
CA CYS A 258 7.46 -10.97 1.24
C CYS A 258 6.39 -10.94 2.33
N GLY A 259 5.24 -11.58 2.07
CA GLY A 259 4.17 -11.71 3.06
C GLY A 259 4.63 -12.41 4.33
N ALA A 260 5.36 -13.52 4.22
CA ALA A 260 5.93 -14.23 5.36
C ALA A 260 6.92 -13.37 6.15
N ALA A 261 7.81 -12.64 5.45
CA ALA A 261 8.80 -11.77 6.07
C ALA A 261 8.18 -10.62 6.87
N MET A 262 7.07 -10.05 6.35
CA MET A 262 6.37 -8.93 7.00
C MET A 262 5.37 -9.37 8.07
N GLY A 263 4.74 -10.53 7.87
CA GLY A 263 3.66 -11.02 8.73
C GLY A 263 4.14 -11.86 9.91
N GLY A 264 5.32 -12.46 9.82
CA GLY A 264 5.84 -13.35 10.87
C GLY A 264 4.81 -14.43 11.26
N ASP A 265 4.63 -14.61 12.58
CA ASP A 265 3.70 -15.60 13.15
C ASP A 265 2.24 -15.12 13.26
N SER A 266 1.91 -13.98 12.67
CA SER A 266 0.54 -13.43 12.72
C SER A 266 -0.48 -14.44 12.20
N LYS A 267 -1.62 -14.59 12.89
CA LYS A 267 -2.72 -15.48 12.49
C LYS A 267 -3.26 -15.13 11.11
N ALA A 268 -3.61 -13.85 10.89
CA ALA A 268 -4.09 -13.38 9.60
C ALA A 268 -3.60 -11.97 9.30
N TYR A 269 -3.43 -11.65 8.01
CA TYR A 269 -3.11 -10.30 7.54
C TYR A 269 -3.47 -10.10 6.07
N LEU A 270 -3.52 -8.83 5.66
CA LEU A 270 -3.66 -8.39 4.28
C LEU A 270 -2.62 -7.32 3.98
N LEU A 271 -1.78 -7.55 2.97
CA LEU A 271 -0.69 -6.66 2.58
C LEU A 271 -0.73 -6.39 1.08
N ALA A 272 -0.40 -5.16 0.70
CA ALA A 272 -0.10 -4.81 -0.67
C ALA A 272 1.37 -4.43 -0.78
N PHE A 273 2.08 -5.07 -1.70
CA PHE A 273 3.48 -4.82 -2.01
C PHE A 273 3.57 -4.00 -3.30
N ASP A 274 4.33 -2.92 -3.25
CA ASP A 274 4.68 -2.17 -4.44
C ASP A 274 6.05 -2.66 -4.95
N ALA A 275 6.08 -3.11 -6.22
CA ALA A 275 7.26 -3.70 -6.84
C ALA A 275 7.51 -3.10 -8.22
N MET A 276 8.78 -3.05 -8.60
CA MET A 276 9.25 -2.63 -9.91
C MET A 276 10.03 -3.76 -10.56
N ILE A 277 9.97 -3.84 -11.88
CA ILE A 277 10.81 -4.76 -12.67
C ILE A 277 11.83 -3.93 -13.41
N GLU A 278 13.09 -4.20 -13.15
CA GLU A 278 14.20 -3.60 -13.88
C GLU A 278 14.27 -4.21 -15.29
N VAL A 279 14.13 -3.38 -16.30
CA VAL A 279 13.98 -3.80 -17.68
C VAL A 279 15.22 -3.47 -18.52
N GLY A 280 15.92 -2.39 -18.19
CA GLY A 280 17.05 -1.90 -18.99
C GLY A 280 16.66 -1.73 -20.46
N ASN A 281 17.42 -2.33 -21.35
CA ASN A 281 17.17 -2.28 -22.80
C ASN A 281 16.18 -3.35 -23.31
N ASN A 282 15.62 -4.19 -22.45
CA ASN A 282 14.75 -5.31 -22.83
C ASN A 282 13.28 -4.86 -23.02
N LYS A 283 13.05 -3.83 -23.83
CA LYS A 283 11.73 -3.39 -24.24
C LYS A 283 11.25 -4.22 -25.43
N ILE A 284 10.02 -4.73 -25.35
CA ILE A 284 9.43 -5.58 -26.41
C ILE A 284 8.72 -4.78 -27.51
N VAL A 285 8.39 -3.53 -27.25
CA VAL A 285 7.83 -2.55 -28.20
C VAL A 285 8.43 -1.17 -27.89
N ASP A 286 8.34 -0.25 -28.85
CA ASP A 286 8.82 1.12 -28.64
C ASP A 286 7.83 1.95 -27.77
N ASP A 287 8.37 3.00 -27.15
CA ASP A 287 7.62 3.85 -26.24
C ASP A 287 6.55 4.70 -26.98
N GLU A 288 6.77 5.08 -28.25
CA GLU A 288 5.82 5.87 -29.04
C GLU A 288 4.58 5.05 -29.40
N TYR A 289 4.77 3.79 -29.76
CA TYR A 289 3.66 2.88 -29.96
C TYR A 289 2.77 2.77 -28.70
N LEU A 290 3.41 2.58 -27.53
CA LEU A 290 2.68 2.51 -26.26
C LEU A 290 1.96 3.81 -25.92
N LYS A 291 2.59 4.98 -26.10
CA LYS A 291 1.94 6.27 -25.90
C LYS A 291 0.67 6.39 -26.75
N GLY A 292 0.72 5.99 -28.02
CA GLY A 292 -0.44 5.96 -28.88
C GLY A 292 -1.56 5.04 -28.37
N LEU A 293 -1.25 3.92 -27.71
CA LEU A 293 -2.24 3.06 -27.05
C LEU A 293 -2.85 3.74 -25.81
N PHE A 294 -2.03 4.40 -24.99
CA PHE A 294 -2.53 5.16 -23.83
C PHE A 294 -3.45 6.30 -24.27
N ASP A 295 -3.13 7.02 -25.33
CA ASP A 295 -3.98 8.08 -25.86
C ASP A 295 -5.35 7.56 -26.31
N LYS A 296 -5.37 6.39 -26.96
CA LYS A 296 -6.63 5.72 -27.34
C LYS A 296 -7.45 5.26 -26.13
N LEU A 297 -6.80 4.92 -25.05
CA LEU A 297 -7.42 4.41 -23.82
C LEU A 297 -7.90 5.56 -22.88
N GLU A 298 -7.35 6.78 -23.00
CA GLU A 298 -7.64 7.91 -22.10
C GLU A 298 -9.14 8.26 -22.02
N PRO A 299 -9.96 8.26 -23.11
CA PRO A 299 -11.37 8.58 -22.99
C PRO A 299 -12.14 7.62 -22.09
N SER A 300 -11.98 6.31 -22.25
CA SER A 300 -12.67 5.30 -21.44
C SER A 300 -12.18 5.29 -20.00
N PHE A 301 -10.90 5.57 -19.74
CA PHE A 301 -10.39 5.78 -18.40
C PHE A 301 -10.89 7.09 -17.78
N GLY A 302 -11.12 8.12 -18.60
CA GLY A 302 -11.79 9.37 -18.21
C GLY A 302 -13.20 9.11 -17.66
N ASP A 303 -13.96 8.24 -18.30
CA ASP A 303 -15.29 7.82 -17.83
C ASP A 303 -15.22 7.14 -16.46
N VAL A 304 -14.26 6.24 -16.25
CA VAL A 304 -13.99 5.64 -14.93
C VAL A 304 -13.71 6.73 -13.89
N LYS A 305 -12.83 7.70 -14.19
CA LYS A 305 -12.51 8.81 -13.28
C LYS A 305 -13.74 9.66 -12.96
N ASN A 306 -14.62 9.91 -13.92
CA ASN A 306 -15.86 10.66 -13.75
C ASN A 306 -16.81 9.94 -12.80
N VAL A 307 -17.03 8.65 -12.98
CA VAL A 307 -17.87 7.85 -12.08
C VAL A 307 -17.26 7.80 -10.66
N LYS A 308 -15.95 7.67 -10.51
CA LYS A 308 -15.27 7.71 -9.20
C LYS A 308 -15.53 9.02 -8.44
N ARG A 309 -15.71 10.14 -9.13
CA ARG A 309 -16.01 11.47 -8.56
C ARG A 309 -17.49 11.70 -8.31
N ASP A 310 -18.38 10.86 -8.82
CA ASP A 310 -19.83 11.01 -8.67
C ASP A 310 -20.22 10.99 -7.19
N LYS A 311 -20.96 12.03 -6.77
CA LYS A 311 -21.45 12.18 -5.39
C LYS A 311 -22.45 11.09 -4.99
N THR A 312 -23.05 10.38 -5.95
CA THR A 312 -23.96 9.24 -5.72
C THR A 312 -23.32 8.18 -4.81
N LYS A 313 -21.99 8.05 -4.82
CA LYS A 313 -21.28 7.15 -3.88
C LYS A 313 -21.57 7.41 -2.40
N ARG A 314 -22.00 8.63 -2.05
CA ARG A 314 -22.33 9.00 -0.67
C ARG A 314 -23.79 8.71 -0.31
N THR A 315 -24.69 8.85 -1.28
CA THR A 315 -26.16 8.77 -1.08
C THR A 315 -26.73 7.42 -1.48
N ASN A 316 -26.21 6.78 -2.53
CA ASN A 316 -26.64 5.48 -3.01
C ASN A 316 -25.45 4.66 -3.52
N PHE A 317 -24.72 4.04 -2.58
CA PHE A 317 -23.52 3.28 -2.86
C PHE A 317 -23.75 2.09 -3.83
N PRO A 318 -24.80 1.26 -3.68
CA PRO A 318 -25.04 0.15 -4.62
C PRO A 318 -25.27 0.61 -6.05
N ALA A 319 -26.04 1.68 -6.29
CA ALA A 319 -26.25 2.22 -7.63
C ALA A 319 -24.96 2.81 -8.22
N TRP A 320 -24.17 3.52 -7.42
CA TRP A 320 -22.86 4.02 -7.82
C TRP A 320 -21.90 2.88 -8.16
N ASN A 321 -21.87 1.83 -7.33
CA ASN A 321 -21.01 0.66 -7.56
C ASN A 321 -21.32 -0.02 -8.92
N LYS A 322 -22.59 -0.22 -9.27
CA LYS A 322 -22.98 -0.76 -10.58
C LYS A 322 -22.51 0.12 -11.74
N LYS A 323 -22.61 1.45 -11.60
CA LYS A 323 -22.08 2.39 -12.62
C LYS A 323 -20.56 2.25 -12.75
N LEU A 324 -19.86 2.10 -11.65
CA LEU A 324 -18.40 1.96 -11.64
C LEU A 324 -17.97 0.63 -12.29
N GLU A 325 -18.66 -0.46 -11.98
CA GLU A 325 -18.44 -1.76 -12.60
C GLU A 325 -18.61 -1.69 -14.13
N LYS A 326 -19.70 -1.10 -14.60
CA LYS A 326 -19.94 -0.92 -16.04
C LYS A 326 -18.87 -0.06 -16.73
N ALA A 327 -18.40 1.01 -16.06
CA ALA A 327 -17.34 1.86 -16.59
C ALA A 327 -16.02 1.09 -16.71
N PHE A 328 -15.68 0.25 -15.71
CA PHE A 328 -14.50 -0.61 -15.77
C PHE A 328 -14.63 -1.73 -16.81
N GLU A 329 -15.81 -2.32 -17.00
CA GLU A 329 -16.07 -3.30 -18.07
C GLU A 329 -15.79 -2.69 -19.43
N ASN A 330 -16.35 -1.50 -19.71
CA ASN A 330 -16.08 -0.76 -20.95
C ASN A 330 -14.57 -0.43 -21.11
N TYR A 331 -13.93 0.02 -20.06
CA TYR A 331 -12.49 0.33 -20.06
C TYR A 331 -11.63 -0.90 -20.37
N LYS A 332 -11.94 -2.04 -19.75
CA LYS A 332 -11.20 -3.30 -19.92
C LYS A 332 -11.44 -3.99 -21.26
N SER A 333 -12.57 -3.71 -21.93
CA SER A 333 -12.90 -4.28 -23.24
C SER A 333 -12.22 -3.57 -24.40
N GLN A 334 -11.55 -2.45 -24.19
CA GLN A 334 -10.85 -1.72 -25.24
C GLN A 334 -9.64 -2.50 -25.77
N ASP A 335 -9.46 -2.56 -27.09
CA ASP A 335 -8.30 -3.23 -27.71
C ASP A 335 -6.96 -2.68 -27.21
N ALA A 336 -6.90 -1.36 -26.98
CA ALA A 336 -5.71 -0.72 -26.40
C ALA A 336 -5.40 -1.25 -24.98
N TYR A 337 -6.42 -1.46 -24.14
CA TYR A 337 -6.23 -2.06 -22.80
C TYR A 337 -5.67 -3.47 -22.90
N LEU A 338 -6.26 -4.31 -23.75
CA LEU A 338 -5.85 -5.70 -23.94
C LEU A 338 -4.42 -5.79 -24.48
N THR A 339 -4.06 -4.89 -25.42
CA THR A 339 -2.69 -4.81 -25.95
C THR A 339 -1.68 -4.37 -24.89
N ILE A 340 -1.95 -3.31 -24.12
CA ILE A 340 -1.09 -2.86 -23.02
C ILE A 340 -0.93 -3.97 -21.98
N LYS A 341 -2.02 -4.62 -21.60
CA LYS A 341 -1.99 -5.75 -20.67
C LYS A 341 -1.05 -6.85 -21.17
N LYS A 342 -1.17 -7.26 -22.40
CA LYS A 342 -0.32 -8.29 -23.03
C LYS A 342 1.15 -7.87 -23.00
N VAL A 343 1.46 -6.62 -23.38
CA VAL A 343 2.84 -6.08 -23.32
C VAL A 343 3.42 -6.15 -21.93
N ILE A 344 2.65 -5.78 -20.90
CA ILE A 344 3.09 -5.86 -19.50
C ILE A 344 3.34 -7.31 -19.10
N GLU A 345 2.43 -8.22 -19.41
CA GLU A 345 2.54 -9.65 -19.05
C GLU A 345 3.75 -10.32 -19.72
N GLU A 346 3.98 -10.07 -21.00
CA GLU A 346 5.15 -10.56 -21.74
C GLU A 346 6.46 -9.98 -21.16
N ASN A 347 6.48 -8.68 -20.89
CA ASN A 347 7.65 -8.03 -20.28
C ASN A 347 7.94 -8.59 -18.87
N MET A 348 6.90 -8.83 -18.06
CA MET A 348 7.04 -9.47 -16.75
C MET A 348 7.62 -10.87 -16.87
N GLU A 349 7.13 -11.68 -17.81
CA GLU A 349 7.63 -13.05 -17.99
C GLU A 349 9.10 -13.08 -18.37
N MET A 350 9.52 -12.19 -19.27
CA MET A 350 10.93 -12.06 -19.69
C MET A 350 11.84 -11.61 -18.55
N ASN A 351 11.39 -10.69 -17.72
CA ASN A 351 12.19 -10.00 -16.71
C ASN A 351 11.81 -10.39 -15.26
N LYS A 352 11.07 -11.48 -15.05
CA LYS A 352 10.53 -11.89 -13.74
C LYS A 352 11.56 -12.03 -12.62
N ARG A 353 12.83 -12.30 -12.97
CA ARG A 353 13.93 -12.41 -12.00
C ARG A 353 14.48 -11.05 -11.55
N ASN A 354 14.14 -9.99 -12.28
CA ASN A 354 14.60 -8.62 -12.01
C ASN A 354 13.57 -7.81 -11.20
N ILE A 355 12.61 -8.49 -10.56
CA ILE A 355 11.64 -7.82 -9.68
C ILE A 355 12.31 -7.35 -8.39
N MET A 356 12.02 -6.11 -8.00
CA MET A 356 12.47 -5.49 -6.76
C MET A 356 11.27 -4.94 -5.98
N PHE A 357 11.23 -5.20 -4.68
CA PHE A 357 10.19 -4.73 -3.78
C PHE A 357 10.69 -3.49 -3.03
N HIS A 358 9.88 -2.44 -2.97
CA HIS A 358 10.33 -1.17 -2.42
C HIS A 358 9.38 -0.51 -1.41
N GLU A 359 8.17 -1.02 -1.25
CA GLU A 359 7.19 -0.51 -0.27
C GLU A 359 6.15 -1.58 0.07
N THR A 360 5.65 -1.53 1.31
CA THR A 360 4.53 -2.34 1.80
C THR A 360 3.43 -1.46 2.36
N ASN A 361 2.18 -1.79 2.04
CA ASN A 361 0.99 -1.09 2.53
C ASN A 361 0.09 -2.06 3.30
N ALA A 362 -0.11 -1.81 4.60
CA ALA A 362 -0.99 -2.61 5.46
C ALA A 362 -2.49 -2.28 5.29
N CYS A 363 -2.80 -1.13 4.70
CA CYS A 363 -4.18 -0.69 4.47
C CYS A 363 -4.33 -0.14 3.04
N PRO A 364 -4.22 -0.99 2.01
CA PRO A 364 -4.37 -0.55 0.64
C PRO A 364 -5.81 -0.13 0.36
N GLU A 365 -6.00 0.86 -0.50
CA GLU A 365 -7.27 1.12 -1.17
C GLU A 365 -7.50 0.06 -2.23
N PHE A 366 -8.72 -0.49 -2.31
CA PHE A 366 -8.96 -1.64 -3.17
C PHE A 366 -10.29 -1.64 -3.92
N TRP A 367 -11.36 -1.06 -3.36
CA TRP A 367 -12.70 -1.23 -3.90
C TRP A 367 -12.87 -0.70 -5.32
N GLU A 368 -12.26 0.45 -5.57
CA GLU A 368 -12.41 1.14 -6.85
C GLU A 368 -11.45 0.65 -7.95
N GLN A 369 -10.30 0.09 -7.61
CA GLN A 369 -9.27 -0.26 -8.60
C GLN A 369 -8.85 -1.72 -8.53
N THR A 370 -8.34 -2.19 -7.40
CA THR A 370 -7.84 -3.55 -7.25
C THR A 370 -8.93 -4.58 -7.55
N ARG A 371 -10.15 -4.34 -7.04
CA ARG A 371 -11.30 -5.20 -7.29
C ARG A 371 -11.70 -5.23 -8.77
N LEU A 372 -11.80 -4.08 -9.42
CA LEU A 372 -12.38 -3.98 -10.77
C LEU A 372 -11.35 -4.19 -11.88
N ALA A 373 -10.11 -3.75 -11.72
CA ALA A 373 -9.07 -3.98 -12.71
C ALA A 373 -8.42 -5.36 -12.56
N ALA A 374 -8.00 -5.74 -11.33
CA ALA A 374 -7.31 -7.00 -11.08
C ALA A 374 -8.24 -8.16 -10.68
N GLY A 375 -9.52 -7.91 -10.41
CA GLY A 375 -10.49 -8.95 -10.03
C GLY A 375 -10.31 -9.49 -8.61
N ILE A 376 -9.66 -8.74 -7.70
CA ILE A 376 -9.35 -9.18 -6.34
C ILE A 376 -10.29 -8.50 -5.35
N ASN A 377 -11.21 -9.25 -4.74
CA ASN A 377 -12.10 -8.74 -3.70
C ASN A 377 -11.43 -8.81 -2.32
N LEU A 378 -10.76 -7.73 -1.90
CA LEU A 378 -10.09 -7.67 -0.60
C LEU A 378 -11.07 -7.55 0.58
N ALA A 379 -12.30 -7.12 0.36
CA ALA A 379 -13.34 -7.16 1.40
C ALA A 379 -13.61 -8.61 1.82
N GLU A 380 -13.80 -9.50 0.86
CA GLU A 380 -13.98 -10.93 1.08
C GLU A 380 -12.75 -11.56 1.78
N ALA A 381 -11.54 -11.19 1.34
CA ALA A 381 -10.30 -11.69 1.93
C ALA A 381 -10.16 -11.28 3.41
N LEU A 382 -10.49 -10.04 3.76
CA LEU A 382 -10.48 -9.56 5.14
C LEU A 382 -11.50 -10.31 6.02
N LEU A 383 -12.71 -10.51 5.50
CA LEU A 383 -13.78 -11.23 6.22
C LEU A 383 -13.43 -12.71 6.40
N LYS A 384 -12.90 -13.38 5.39
CA LYS A 384 -12.42 -14.77 5.49
C LYS A 384 -11.25 -14.90 6.47
N GLY A 385 -10.31 -13.95 6.45
CA GLY A 385 -9.22 -13.90 7.44
C GLY A 385 -9.73 -13.74 8.86
N ALA A 386 -10.74 -12.90 9.09
CA ALA A 386 -11.38 -12.76 10.41
C ALA A 386 -12.12 -14.04 10.83
N GLN A 387 -12.83 -14.66 9.91
CA GLN A 387 -13.57 -15.89 10.15
C GLN A 387 -12.64 -17.06 10.48
N SER A 388 -11.51 -17.19 9.77
CA SER A 388 -10.52 -18.25 10.05
C SER A 388 -9.93 -18.17 11.46
N ILE A 389 -9.78 -16.96 12.02
CA ILE A 389 -9.35 -16.78 13.43
C ILE A 389 -10.47 -17.23 14.38
N ILE A 390 -11.71 -16.81 14.12
CA ILE A 390 -12.88 -17.15 14.97
C ILE A 390 -13.12 -18.66 15.01
N ASP A 391 -12.91 -19.34 13.89
CA ASP A 391 -13.13 -20.79 13.78
C ASP A 391 -12.01 -21.60 14.44
N SER A 392 -10.84 -21.01 14.69
CA SER A 392 -9.68 -21.65 15.29
C SER A 392 -9.54 -21.44 16.82
N ASP A 393 -10.21 -20.43 17.38
CA ASP A 393 -10.22 -20.13 18.82
C ASP A 393 -11.40 -20.83 19.52
#